data_ef197ca93760d81cf15a9b040ab6fa55
#
_entry.id   ef197ca93760d81cf15a9b040ab6fa55
#
_cell.length_a   1.000
_cell.length_b   1.000
_cell.length_c   1.000
_cell.angle_alpha   90.00
_cell.angle_beta   90.00
_cell.angle_gamma   90.00
#
_symmetry.space_group_name_H-M   'P 1'
#
loop_
_entity.id
_entity.type
_entity.pdbx_description
1 polymer ?
#
loop_
_entity_poly.entity_id
_entity_poly.type
_entity_poly.pdbx_seq_one_letter_code
_entity_poly.pdbx_strand_id
1 'polypeptide(L)'
;MRNCTHYKYIIYTRQMDFKLNTGSCCMGKKGCSKIQNNKLNTYDWLCDVPDAANATDYVEVQFKNTRKGYYLNSSKIPLEKGDLVAVEASPGHDIGTVTLTGKLVLLQMKKNNVRTGEGNEPKKVYRKAKPTDIEKYEEAKAKEHATMIRSRQIAADLGLNMKIGDVEYQGDGNKAIFYYIADERVDFRQLIKVLAEAFRVRIEMKQIGARQEAGRI
;
A
#
# COMPACT_ATOMS: atom_id res chain seq x y z
N MET A 1 -30.89 40.90 49.47
CA MET A 1 -29.94 41.14 48.34
C MET A 1 -29.26 39.82 48.01
N ARG A 2 -29.71 39.14 46.98
CA ARG A 2 -29.13 37.85 46.54
C ARG A 2 -28.73 38.02 45.10
N ASN A 3 -27.42 37.95 44.85
CA ASN A 3 -26.84 38.01 43.52
C ASN A 3 -27.02 36.66 42.83
N CYS A 4 -27.79 36.64 41.76
CA CYS A 4 -27.82 35.52 40.82
C CYS A 4 -26.68 35.69 39.80
N THR A 5 -25.68 34.85 39.89
CA THR A 5 -24.63 34.72 38.88
C THR A 5 -25.19 33.98 37.67
N HIS A 6 -25.25 34.68 36.55
CA HIS A 6 -25.59 34.15 35.24
C HIS A 6 -24.49 33.22 34.75
N TYR A 7 -24.73 31.93 34.69
CA TYR A 7 -23.96 31.01 33.89
C TYR A 7 -24.32 31.20 32.41
N LYS A 8 -23.45 31.88 31.68
CA LYS A 8 -23.47 31.90 30.20
C LYS A 8 -23.03 30.54 29.68
N TYR A 9 -23.97 29.73 29.25
CA TYR A 9 -23.70 28.59 28.40
C TYR A 9 -23.25 29.12 27.04
N ILE A 10 -21.97 29.05 26.77
CA ILE A 10 -21.44 29.26 25.41
C ILE A 10 -21.70 27.96 24.64
N ILE A 11 -22.81 27.91 23.92
CA ILE A 11 -23.07 26.89 22.92
C ILE A 11 -22.14 27.19 21.76
N TYR A 12 -21.04 26.44 21.68
CA TYR A 12 -20.21 26.39 20.48
C TYR A 12 -21.02 25.63 19.40
N THR A 13 -21.84 26.35 18.66
CA THR A 13 -22.33 25.86 17.36
C THR A 13 -21.18 25.89 16.40
N ARG A 14 -20.40 24.81 16.37
CA ARG A 14 -19.48 24.55 15.29
C ARG A 14 -20.31 24.30 14.04
N GLN A 15 -20.45 25.32 13.19
CA GLN A 15 -20.95 25.13 11.84
C GLN A 15 -20.06 24.10 11.16
N MET A 16 -20.59 22.89 11.03
CA MET A 16 -19.96 21.89 10.16
C MET A 16 -20.23 22.34 8.72
N ASP A 17 -19.25 23.00 8.13
CA ASP A 17 -19.24 23.23 6.70
C ASP A 17 -19.18 21.87 5.99
N PHE A 18 -20.35 21.36 5.67
CA PHE A 18 -20.54 20.20 4.85
C PHE A 18 -20.15 20.57 3.40
N LYS A 19 -18.89 20.60 3.11
CA LYS A 19 -18.42 20.65 1.72
C LYS A 19 -18.69 19.29 1.09
N LEU A 20 -19.86 19.17 0.51
CA LEU A 20 -20.15 18.13 -0.50
C LEU A 20 -19.12 18.30 -1.61
N ASN A 21 -18.12 17.44 -1.60
CA ASN A 21 -17.14 17.36 -2.66
C ASN A 21 -17.79 16.72 -3.89
N THR A 22 -18.58 17.53 -4.61
CA THR A 22 -19.16 17.16 -5.88
C THR A 22 -18.03 17.03 -6.91
N GLY A 23 -17.53 15.82 -7.11
CA GLY A 23 -16.92 15.40 -8.38
C GLY A 23 -15.60 16.00 -8.81
N SER A 24 -14.95 16.89 -8.06
CA SER A 24 -13.60 17.35 -8.37
C SER A 24 -12.57 16.56 -7.55
N CYS A 25 -12.28 15.42 -8.08
CA CYS A 25 -11.23 14.55 -7.62
C CYS A 25 -9.91 15.25 -7.82
N CYS A 26 -9.25 15.88 -6.92
CA CYS A 26 -7.82 16.22 -7.05
C CYS A 26 -7.36 17.52 -6.41
N MET A 27 -8.11 18.14 -5.53
CA MET A 27 -7.65 19.39 -4.93
C MET A 27 -7.24 19.29 -3.45
N GLY A 28 -6.87 18.13 -2.98
CA GLY A 28 -6.32 18.01 -1.64
C GLY A 28 -5.06 17.16 -1.63
N LYS A 29 -4.03 17.60 -0.93
CA LYS A 29 -2.74 16.92 -0.78
C LYS A 29 -2.84 15.48 -0.23
N LYS A 30 -4.02 15.02 0.17
CA LYS A 30 -4.30 13.69 0.75
C LYS A 30 -5.42 12.95 0.01
N GLY A 31 -5.70 13.34 -1.22
CA GLY A 31 -6.87 12.86 -1.86
C GLY A 31 -6.68 11.94 -3.00
N CYS A 32 -7.58 11.62 -3.69
CA CYS A 32 -7.74 10.89 -4.91
C CYS A 32 -6.62 9.90 -5.19
N SER A 33 -6.90 8.68 -4.93
CA SER A 33 -6.04 7.58 -5.33
C SER A 33 -6.03 7.41 -6.86
N LYS A 34 -5.52 8.39 -7.59
CA LYS A 34 -4.96 8.13 -8.93
C LYS A 34 -4.00 6.95 -8.90
N ILE A 35 -3.69 6.51 -7.69
CA ILE A 35 -2.51 5.73 -7.39
C ILE A 35 -2.90 4.28 -7.08
N GLN A 36 -4.10 4.02 -6.63
CA GLN A 36 -4.42 2.69 -6.13
C GLN A 36 -5.87 2.30 -6.40
N ASN A 37 -6.11 1.59 -7.47
CA ASN A 37 -7.31 0.79 -7.73
C ASN A 37 -8.63 1.51 -7.96
N ASN A 38 -8.67 2.78 -8.29
CA ASN A 38 -9.92 3.53 -8.51
C ASN A 38 -10.99 3.33 -7.40
N LYS A 39 -10.58 2.87 -6.23
CA LYS A 39 -11.49 2.72 -5.09
C LYS A 39 -11.75 4.07 -4.45
N LEU A 40 -13.01 4.34 -4.16
CA LEU A 40 -13.40 5.52 -3.41
C LEU A 40 -12.72 5.53 -2.04
N ASN A 41 -12.19 6.67 -1.65
CA ASN A 41 -11.69 6.87 -0.30
C ASN A 41 -12.85 6.83 0.68
N THR A 42 -12.73 6.04 1.74
CA THR A 42 -13.66 6.08 2.85
C THR A 42 -13.41 7.32 3.68
N TYR A 43 -14.48 8.05 3.97
CA TYR A 43 -14.43 9.14 4.93
C TYR A 43 -14.26 8.57 6.34
N ASP A 44 -13.34 9.13 7.10
CA ASP A 44 -13.13 8.74 8.49
C ASP A 44 -14.00 9.60 9.39
N TRP A 45 -15.11 9.03 9.84
CA TRP A 45 -16.08 9.70 10.74
C TRP A 45 -15.57 9.86 12.17
N LEU A 46 -14.52 9.14 12.53
CA LEU A 46 -13.99 9.08 13.88
C LEU A 46 -12.61 9.75 13.99
N CYS A 47 -12.22 10.53 13.00
CA CYS A 47 -10.91 11.19 12.99
C CYS A 47 -10.69 12.16 14.16
N ASP A 48 -11.78 12.68 14.74
CA ASP A 48 -11.74 13.59 15.89
C ASP A 48 -11.75 12.85 17.23
N VAL A 49 -11.96 11.53 17.22
CA VAL A 49 -11.96 10.73 18.45
C VAL A 49 -10.54 10.25 18.72
N PRO A 50 -9.92 10.67 19.83
CA PRO A 50 -8.57 10.23 20.14
C PRO A 50 -8.54 8.72 20.29
N ASP A 51 -7.53 8.09 19.69
CA ASP A 51 -7.28 6.66 19.89
C ASP A 51 -7.15 6.38 21.39
N ALA A 52 -7.93 5.43 21.88
CA ALA A 52 -7.88 5.08 23.30
C ALA A 52 -6.48 4.60 23.67
N ALA A 53 -6.14 4.67 24.96
CA ALA A 53 -4.83 4.42 25.57
C ALA A 53 -4.09 3.12 25.18
N ASN A 54 -4.71 2.25 24.38
CA ASN A 54 -4.15 1.00 23.86
C ASN A 54 -3.91 1.08 22.35
N ALA A 55 -3.45 2.21 21.84
CA ALA A 55 -2.97 2.31 20.46
C ALA A 55 -1.82 1.34 20.25
N THR A 56 -1.84 0.63 19.14
CA THR A 56 -0.76 -0.30 18.79
C THR A 56 0.26 0.39 17.90
N ASP A 57 1.51 -0.03 18.00
CA ASP A 57 2.57 0.46 17.12
C ASP A 57 2.52 -0.18 15.71
N TYR A 58 1.53 -1.04 15.44
CA TYR A 58 1.35 -1.64 14.12
C TYR A 58 0.63 -0.69 13.18
N VAL A 59 1.09 -0.65 11.93
CA VAL A 59 0.47 0.09 10.84
C VAL A 59 0.25 -0.81 9.63
N GLU A 60 -0.88 -0.62 8.94
CA GLU A 60 -1.15 -1.27 7.67
C GLU A 60 -0.65 -0.36 6.55
N VAL A 61 0.20 -0.90 5.69
CA VAL A 61 0.74 -0.19 4.53
C VAL A 61 0.27 -0.89 3.27
N GLN A 62 -0.24 -0.13 2.33
CA GLN A 62 -0.67 -0.59 1.03
C GLN A 62 0.36 -0.20 -0.04
N PHE A 63 0.64 -1.15 -0.91
CA PHE A 63 1.48 -1.00 -2.08
C PHE A 63 0.62 -0.98 -3.35
N LYS A 64 1.18 -1.38 -4.46
CA LYS A 64 0.43 -1.43 -5.72
C LYS A 64 -0.79 -2.34 -5.60
N ASN A 65 -1.90 -1.85 -6.11
CA ASN A 65 -3.16 -2.58 -6.19
C ASN A 65 -3.64 -3.08 -4.81
N THR A 66 -3.78 -4.38 -4.63
CA THR A 66 -4.33 -5.00 -3.41
C THR A 66 -3.27 -5.51 -2.44
N ARG A 67 -1.98 -5.34 -2.75
CA ARG A 67 -0.91 -5.80 -1.87
C ARG A 67 -0.83 -4.93 -0.62
N LYS A 68 -1.03 -5.54 0.53
CA LYS A 68 -0.95 -4.92 1.84
C LYS A 68 0.02 -5.65 2.74
N GLY A 69 0.62 -4.92 3.67
CA GLY A 69 1.51 -5.48 4.67
C GLY A 69 1.31 -4.80 6.02
N TYR A 70 1.70 -5.49 7.09
CA TYR A 70 1.66 -4.99 8.46
C TYR A 70 3.08 -4.79 8.94
N TYR A 71 3.33 -3.59 9.47
CA TYR A 71 4.66 -3.13 9.85
C TYR A 71 4.63 -2.56 11.25
N LEU A 72 5.72 -2.73 11.98
CA LEU A 72 5.89 -2.17 13.31
C LEU A 72 6.53 -0.79 13.22
N ASN A 73 5.89 0.22 13.77
CA ASN A 73 6.43 1.56 13.93
C ASN A 73 7.29 1.63 15.19
N SER A 74 8.45 0.98 15.18
CA SER A 74 9.36 0.95 16.34
C SER A 74 9.90 2.32 16.72
N SER A 75 10.01 3.22 15.77
CA SER A 75 10.51 4.59 15.96
C SER A 75 9.44 5.58 16.44
N LYS A 76 8.19 5.12 16.67
CA LYS A 76 7.05 5.93 17.10
C LYS A 76 6.87 7.22 16.28
N ILE A 77 7.09 7.12 14.98
CA ILE A 77 6.92 8.23 14.05
C ILE A 77 5.43 8.58 13.99
N PRO A 78 5.04 9.86 14.08
CA PRO A 78 3.65 10.25 13.92
C PRO A 78 3.20 9.99 12.47
N LEU A 79 2.45 8.91 12.28
CA LEU A 79 1.95 8.46 10.98
C LEU A 79 0.44 8.69 10.89
N GLU A 80 0.03 9.28 9.78
CA GLU A 80 -1.38 9.47 9.46
C GLU A 80 -1.76 8.63 8.24
N LYS A 81 -3.05 8.35 8.10
CA LYS A 81 -3.60 7.72 6.91
C LYS A 81 -3.27 8.56 5.66
N GLY A 82 -2.69 7.92 4.66
CA GLY A 82 -2.27 8.56 3.41
C GLY A 82 -0.80 8.99 3.38
N ASP A 83 -0.06 8.85 4.48
CA ASP A 83 1.38 9.12 4.50
C ASP A 83 2.14 8.07 3.68
N LEU A 84 3.10 8.54 2.89
CA LEU A 84 4.05 7.66 2.20
C LEU A 84 5.19 7.30 3.16
N VAL A 85 5.45 6.00 3.30
CA VAL A 85 6.45 5.47 4.22
C VAL A 85 7.40 4.52 3.52
N ALA A 86 8.66 4.58 3.93
CA ALA A 86 9.67 3.60 3.58
C ALA A 86 9.65 2.49 4.62
N VAL A 87 9.43 1.27 4.16
CA VAL A 87 9.28 0.08 5.00
C VAL A 87 10.33 -0.96 4.68
N GLU A 88 10.59 -1.83 5.64
CA GLU A 88 11.53 -2.93 5.48
C GLU A 88 11.05 -3.92 4.43
N ALA A 89 11.91 -4.23 3.48
CA ALA A 89 11.70 -5.25 2.47
C ALA A 89 12.95 -6.14 2.33
N SER A 90 12.77 -7.30 1.77
CA SER A 90 13.87 -8.24 1.48
C SER A 90 14.01 -8.44 -0.03
N PRO A 91 15.08 -7.90 -0.64
CA PRO A 91 16.13 -7.02 -0.14
C PRO A 91 15.70 -5.55 -0.04
N GLY A 92 16.39 -4.75 0.76
CA GLY A 92 16.28 -3.29 0.77
C GLY A 92 15.04 -2.72 1.45
N HIS A 93 14.44 -1.72 0.84
CA HIS A 93 13.24 -1.05 1.35
C HIS A 93 12.18 -0.91 0.27
N ASP A 94 10.93 -0.84 0.70
CA ASP A 94 9.80 -0.62 -0.20
C ASP A 94 9.05 0.66 0.20
N ILE A 95 8.30 1.24 -0.72
CA ILE A 95 7.54 2.46 -0.47
C ILE A 95 6.06 2.12 -0.61
N GLY A 96 5.31 2.47 0.42
CA GLY A 96 3.88 2.26 0.43
C GLY A 96 3.13 3.39 1.14
N THR A 97 1.82 3.34 1.07
CA THR A 97 0.92 4.32 1.67
C THR A 97 0.28 3.73 2.92
N VAL A 98 0.32 4.46 4.02
CA VAL A 98 -0.37 4.07 5.26
C VAL A 98 -1.88 4.11 5.03
N THR A 99 -2.55 2.98 5.27
CA THR A 99 -4.02 2.86 5.13
C THR A 99 -4.74 2.84 6.45
N LEU A 100 -4.17 2.19 7.46
CA LEU A 100 -4.74 2.08 8.78
C LEU A 100 -3.68 2.25 9.86
N THR A 101 -4.08 2.86 10.97
CA THR A 101 -3.30 3.01 12.20
C THR A 101 -4.15 2.57 13.40
N GLY A 102 -3.52 2.41 14.56
CA GLY A 102 -4.23 2.14 15.81
C GLY A 102 -4.90 0.76 15.89
N LYS A 103 -5.96 0.64 16.66
CA LYS A 103 -6.65 -0.64 16.97
C LYS A 103 -7.21 -1.36 15.76
N LEU A 104 -7.61 -0.63 14.72
CA LEU A 104 -8.17 -1.22 13.51
C LEU A 104 -7.18 -2.14 12.80
N VAL A 105 -5.87 -1.86 12.92
CA VAL A 105 -4.82 -2.71 12.36
C VAL A 105 -4.85 -4.10 12.98
N LEU A 106 -5.02 -4.21 14.31
CA LEU A 106 -5.10 -5.51 15.00
C LEU A 106 -6.32 -6.32 14.54
N LEU A 107 -7.45 -5.66 14.31
CA LEU A 107 -8.64 -6.33 13.80
C LEU A 107 -8.42 -6.86 12.39
N GLN A 108 -7.75 -6.09 11.53
CA GLN A 108 -7.40 -6.53 10.18
C GLN A 108 -6.36 -7.66 10.18
N MET A 109 -5.37 -7.61 11.07
CA MET A 109 -4.39 -8.69 11.26
C MET A 109 -5.08 -9.99 11.67
N LYS A 110 -6.03 -9.92 12.62
CA LYS A 110 -6.85 -11.08 13.02
C LYS A 110 -7.68 -11.63 11.86
N LYS A 111 -8.35 -10.76 11.10
CA LYS A 111 -9.14 -11.14 9.92
C LYS A 111 -8.31 -11.86 8.86
N ASN A 112 -7.07 -11.40 8.66
CA ASN A 112 -6.16 -11.96 7.67
C ASN A 112 -5.30 -13.11 8.22
N ASN A 113 -5.57 -13.59 9.44
CA ASN A 113 -4.83 -14.66 10.10
C ASN A 113 -3.31 -14.43 10.14
N VAL A 114 -2.89 -13.17 10.27
CA VAL A 114 -1.48 -12.83 10.40
C VAL A 114 -1.01 -13.19 11.80
N ARG A 115 -0.16 -14.21 11.89
CA ARG A 115 0.43 -14.64 13.16
C ARG A 115 1.65 -13.76 13.45
N THR A 116 1.58 -13.03 14.54
CA THR A 116 2.71 -12.37 15.17
C THR A 116 3.19 -13.29 16.30
N GLY A 117 4.33 -13.94 16.13
CA GLY A 117 4.84 -14.89 17.13
C GLY A 117 6.24 -15.38 16.77
N GLU A 118 6.77 -16.24 17.60
CA GLU A 118 8.11 -16.80 17.48
C GLU A 118 8.41 -17.31 16.07
N GLY A 119 9.45 -16.74 15.45
CA GLY A 119 9.92 -17.06 14.10
C GLY A 119 9.44 -16.12 12.98
N ASN A 120 8.55 -15.19 13.25
CA ASN A 120 8.12 -14.22 12.25
C ASN A 120 8.22 -12.80 12.82
N GLU A 121 9.46 -12.26 12.86
CA GLU A 121 9.69 -10.90 13.31
C GLU A 121 8.89 -9.91 12.44
N PRO A 122 8.13 -8.98 13.05
CA PRO A 122 7.40 -8.00 12.31
C PRO A 122 8.35 -7.06 11.60
N LYS A 123 8.16 -6.90 10.30
CA LYS A 123 8.90 -5.91 9.51
C LYS A 123 8.65 -4.51 10.05
N LYS A 124 9.64 -3.64 9.92
CA LYS A 124 9.65 -2.31 10.54
C LYS A 124 9.35 -1.22 9.52
N VAL A 125 8.76 -0.13 10.00
CA VAL A 125 8.73 1.14 9.28
C VAL A 125 10.02 1.88 9.59
N TYR A 126 10.76 2.26 8.55
CA TYR A 126 12.01 3.00 8.74
C TYR A 126 11.77 4.49 8.95
N ARG A 127 11.00 5.12 8.06
CA ARG A 127 10.76 6.57 8.07
C ARG A 127 9.63 6.97 7.12
N LYS A 128 9.19 8.20 7.20
CA LYS A 128 8.39 8.81 6.13
C LYS A 128 9.25 8.92 4.86
N ALA A 129 8.63 8.70 3.70
CA ALA A 129 9.34 8.76 2.42
C ALA A 129 9.90 10.18 2.18
N LYS A 130 11.15 10.25 1.75
CA LYS A 130 11.80 11.49 1.33
C LYS A 130 11.46 11.78 -0.14
N PRO A 131 11.58 13.03 -0.60
CA PRO A 131 11.36 13.37 -2.01
C PRO A 131 12.18 12.49 -2.98
N THR A 132 13.44 12.24 -2.65
CA THR A 132 14.32 11.37 -3.44
C THR A 132 13.86 9.91 -3.53
N ASP A 133 13.18 9.42 -2.49
CA ASP A 133 12.61 8.07 -2.50
C ASP A 133 11.37 8.02 -3.40
N ILE A 134 10.58 9.10 -3.38
CA ILE A 134 9.38 9.24 -4.20
C ILE A 134 9.76 9.31 -5.68
N GLU A 135 10.79 10.08 -6.05
CA GLU A 135 11.29 10.17 -7.42
C GLU A 135 11.70 8.79 -7.95
N LYS A 136 12.50 8.04 -7.19
CA LYS A 136 12.89 6.67 -7.56
C LYS A 136 11.70 5.73 -7.70
N TYR A 137 10.74 5.85 -6.80
CA TYR A 137 9.51 5.06 -6.86
C TYR A 137 8.69 5.37 -8.11
N GLU A 138 8.58 6.64 -8.49
CA GLU A 138 7.86 7.06 -9.70
C GLU A 138 8.60 6.59 -10.96
N GLU A 139 9.93 6.67 -10.99
CA GLU A 139 10.74 6.11 -12.08
C GLU A 139 10.56 4.60 -12.22
N ALA A 140 10.58 3.87 -11.10
CA ALA A 140 10.34 2.43 -11.09
C ALA A 140 8.95 2.10 -11.64
N LYS A 141 7.95 2.87 -11.23
CA LYS A 141 6.56 2.74 -11.67
C LYS A 141 6.37 3.01 -13.16
N ALA A 142 7.07 4.01 -13.69
CA ALA A 142 7.02 4.33 -15.12
C ALA A 142 7.54 3.17 -16.00
N LYS A 143 8.48 2.36 -15.49
CA LYS A 143 9.04 1.20 -16.19
C LYS A 143 8.11 -0.02 -16.19
N GLU A 144 7.13 -0.11 -15.29
CA GLU A 144 6.30 -1.30 -15.09
C GLU A 144 5.56 -1.74 -16.35
N HIS A 145 4.91 -0.79 -17.04
CA HIS A 145 4.12 -1.11 -18.23
C HIS A 145 4.98 -1.65 -19.39
N ALA A 146 6.12 -1.00 -19.66
CA ALA A 146 7.05 -1.46 -20.70
C ALA A 146 7.64 -2.83 -20.35
N THR A 147 8.01 -3.03 -19.09
CA THR A 147 8.48 -4.32 -18.57
C THR A 147 7.44 -5.41 -18.71
N MET A 148 6.18 -5.12 -18.42
CA MET A 148 5.09 -6.07 -18.57
C MET A 148 4.92 -6.52 -20.03
N ILE A 149 4.90 -5.59 -20.99
CA ILE A 149 4.76 -5.91 -22.41
C ILE A 149 5.92 -6.80 -22.86
N ARG A 150 7.16 -6.39 -22.55
CA ARG A 150 8.34 -7.15 -22.94
C ARG A 150 8.40 -8.54 -22.31
N SER A 151 7.99 -8.66 -21.06
CA SER A 151 7.95 -9.97 -20.37
C SER A 151 6.91 -10.92 -20.97
N ARG A 152 5.79 -10.40 -21.47
CA ARG A 152 4.80 -11.22 -22.22
C ARG A 152 5.36 -11.75 -23.51
N GLN A 153 6.12 -10.94 -24.26
CA GLN A 153 6.80 -11.38 -25.49
C GLN A 153 7.78 -12.51 -25.18
N ILE A 154 8.64 -12.32 -24.18
CA ILE A 154 9.62 -13.34 -23.77
C ILE A 154 8.92 -14.65 -23.35
N ALA A 155 7.83 -14.56 -22.61
CA ALA A 155 7.08 -15.76 -22.20
C ALA A 155 6.45 -16.50 -23.40
N ALA A 156 5.97 -15.73 -24.39
CA ALA A 156 5.45 -16.30 -25.64
C ALA A 156 6.56 -16.95 -26.49
N ASP A 157 7.72 -16.30 -26.60
CA ASP A 157 8.89 -16.83 -27.33
C ASP A 157 9.40 -18.15 -26.72
N LEU A 158 9.26 -18.31 -25.40
CA LEU A 158 9.60 -19.54 -24.70
C LEU A 158 8.49 -20.61 -24.75
N GLY A 159 7.37 -20.32 -25.42
CA GLY A 159 6.24 -21.26 -25.55
C GLY A 159 5.56 -21.62 -24.24
N LEU A 160 5.61 -20.76 -23.23
CA LEU A 160 5.03 -21.03 -21.91
C LEU A 160 3.52 -20.74 -21.90
N ASN A 161 2.75 -21.72 -21.46
CA ASN A 161 1.29 -21.59 -21.33
C ASN A 161 0.93 -20.81 -20.03
N MET A 162 1.27 -19.52 -20.03
CA MET A 162 1.00 -18.61 -18.92
C MET A 162 0.79 -17.18 -19.43
N LYS A 163 0.06 -16.38 -18.67
CA LYS A 163 -0.17 -14.97 -18.96
C LYS A 163 0.37 -14.11 -17.82
N ILE A 164 1.28 -13.20 -18.13
CA ILE A 164 1.72 -12.19 -17.17
C ILE A 164 0.66 -11.09 -17.13
N GLY A 165 0.00 -10.96 -15.97
CA GLY A 165 -1.07 -10.00 -15.76
C GLY A 165 -0.55 -8.61 -15.39
N ASP A 166 0.41 -8.54 -14.47
CA ASP A 166 0.94 -7.28 -13.93
C ASP A 166 2.38 -7.43 -13.47
N VAL A 167 3.09 -6.30 -13.40
CA VAL A 167 4.45 -6.21 -12.86
C VAL A 167 4.49 -5.10 -11.82
N GLU A 168 5.14 -5.34 -10.71
CA GLU A 168 5.31 -4.39 -9.63
C GLU A 168 6.79 -4.31 -9.25
N TYR A 169 7.37 -3.12 -9.39
CA TYR A 169 8.70 -2.86 -8.89
C TYR A 169 8.67 -2.49 -7.43
N GLN A 170 9.65 -2.95 -6.67
CA GLN A 170 9.89 -2.48 -5.31
C GLN A 170 10.35 -1.02 -5.35
N GLY A 171 10.06 -0.24 -4.32
CA GLY A 171 10.33 1.20 -4.28
C GLY A 171 11.79 1.59 -4.48
N ASP A 172 12.74 0.69 -4.20
CA ASP A 172 14.18 0.89 -4.48
C ASP A 172 14.62 0.44 -5.89
N GLY A 173 13.71 -0.16 -6.67
CA GLY A 173 13.98 -0.65 -8.02
C GLY A 173 14.80 -1.93 -8.11
N ASN A 174 15.23 -2.53 -7.00
CA ASN A 174 16.12 -3.69 -7.00
C ASN A 174 15.41 -5.03 -7.22
N LYS A 175 14.09 -5.05 -7.04
CA LYS A 175 13.26 -6.25 -7.15
C LYS A 175 12.01 -5.96 -7.96
N ALA A 176 11.61 -6.90 -8.79
CA ALA A 176 10.34 -6.87 -9.52
C ALA A 176 9.53 -8.13 -9.23
N ILE A 177 8.26 -7.94 -8.94
CA ILE A 177 7.29 -9.01 -8.71
C ILE A 177 6.44 -9.13 -9.96
N PHE A 178 6.47 -10.29 -10.59
CA PHE A 178 5.67 -10.61 -11.77
C PHE A 178 4.47 -11.44 -11.34
N TYR A 179 3.30 -10.91 -11.58
CA TYR A 179 2.04 -11.58 -11.30
C TYR A 179 1.58 -12.31 -12.56
N TYR A 180 1.40 -13.63 -12.46
CA TYR A 180 1.01 -14.44 -13.59
C TYR A 180 -0.19 -15.33 -13.29
N ILE A 181 -0.89 -15.70 -14.35
CA ILE A 181 -1.97 -16.68 -14.33
C ILE A 181 -1.52 -17.86 -15.18
N ALA A 182 -1.74 -19.04 -14.66
CA ALA A 182 -1.57 -20.30 -15.38
C ALA A 182 -2.57 -21.30 -14.84
N ASP A 183 -3.16 -22.09 -15.74
CA ASP A 183 -4.11 -23.14 -15.39
C ASP A 183 -3.38 -24.36 -14.83
N GLU A 184 -2.19 -24.63 -15.34
CA GLU A 184 -1.32 -25.72 -14.94
C GLU A 184 -0.02 -25.23 -14.32
N ARG A 185 0.74 -26.17 -13.76
CA ARG A 185 2.07 -25.88 -13.22
C ARG A 185 3.06 -25.64 -14.34
N VAL A 186 3.58 -24.42 -14.43
CA VAL A 186 4.55 -24.01 -15.45
C VAL A 186 5.97 -24.02 -14.89
N ASP A 187 6.93 -24.54 -15.65
CA ASP A 187 8.34 -24.38 -15.32
C ASP A 187 8.89 -23.07 -15.87
N PHE A 188 9.07 -22.11 -15.00
CA PHE A 188 9.54 -20.77 -15.33
C PHE A 188 11.02 -20.53 -15.04
N ARG A 189 11.84 -21.58 -14.84
CA ARG A 189 13.28 -21.44 -14.56
C ARG A 189 14.03 -20.70 -15.66
N GLN A 190 13.76 -21.05 -16.92
CA GLN A 190 14.34 -20.36 -18.08
C GLN A 190 13.83 -18.93 -18.18
N LEU A 191 12.53 -18.72 -17.96
CA LEU A 191 11.91 -17.40 -17.98
C LEU A 191 12.57 -16.46 -16.96
N ILE A 192 12.78 -16.92 -15.72
CA ILE A 192 13.43 -16.11 -14.68
C ILE A 192 14.84 -15.69 -15.09
N LYS A 193 15.63 -16.59 -15.69
CA LYS A 193 16.97 -16.27 -16.16
C LYS A 193 16.94 -15.18 -17.22
N VAL A 194 16.14 -15.34 -18.25
CA VAL A 194 16.01 -14.36 -19.34
C VAL A 194 15.49 -13.02 -18.85
N LEU A 195 14.49 -13.02 -17.95
CA LEU A 195 13.97 -11.80 -17.37
C LEU A 195 15.02 -11.09 -16.48
N ALA A 196 15.77 -11.84 -15.68
CA ALA A 196 16.82 -11.28 -14.84
C ALA A 196 17.96 -10.66 -15.67
N GLU A 197 18.34 -11.27 -16.78
CA GLU A 197 19.30 -10.73 -17.74
C GLU A 197 18.78 -9.47 -18.45
N ALA A 198 17.51 -9.51 -18.87
CA ALA A 198 16.88 -8.41 -19.61
C ALA A 198 16.67 -7.15 -18.75
N PHE A 199 16.25 -7.32 -17.50
CA PHE A 199 15.87 -6.19 -16.64
C PHE A 199 16.90 -5.88 -15.55
N ARG A 200 17.85 -6.77 -15.29
CA ARG A 200 18.92 -6.62 -14.28
C ARG A 200 18.41 -6.38 -12.88
N VAL A 201 17.29 -6.99 -12.53
CA VAL A 201 16.64 -6.90 -11.22
C VAL A 201 16.37 -8.30 -10.67
N ARG A 202 16.19 -8.41 -9.36
CA ARG A 202 15.76 -9.66 -8.74
C ARG A 202 14.30 -9.95 -9.10
N ILE A 203 14.06 -11.12 -9.69
CA ILE A 203 12.74 -11.54 -10.14
C ILE A 203 12.06 -12.37 -9.06
N GLU A 204 10.82 -12.02 -8.74
CA GLU A 204 9.90 -12.85 -7.94
C GLU A 204 8.66 -13.14 -8.79
N MET A 205 8.32 -14.44 -8.92
CA MET A 205 7.11 -14.86 -9.64
C MET A 205 6.00 -15.18 -8.65
N LYS A 206 4.83 -14.57 -8.85
CA LYS A 206 3.67 -14.78 -7.97
C LYS A 206 2.45 -15.17 -8.80
N GLN A 207 1.95 -16.38 -8.56
CA GLN A 207 0.71 -16.82 -9.20
C GLN A 207 -0.48 -16.10 -8.58
N ILE A 208 -1.39 -15.65 -9.44
CA ILE A 208 -2.68 -15.06 -9.06
C ILE A 208 -3.81 -15.78 -9.76
N GLY A 209 -4.98 -15.84 -9.13
CA GLY A 209 -6.17 -16.34 -9.77
C GLY A 209 -6.84 -15.28 -10.65
N ALA A 210 -7.66 -15.69 -11.60
CA ALA A 210 -8.38 -14.82 -12.52
C ALA A 210 -9.20 -13.71 -11.79
N ARG A 211 -9.79 -14.04 -10.64
CA ARG A 211 -10.51 -13.07 -9.81
C ARG A 211 -9.59 -11.98 -9.23
N GLN A 212 -8.34 -12.35 -8.90
CA GLN A 212 -7.37 -11.38 -8.39
C GLN A 212 -6.81 -10.51 -9.52
N GLU A 213 -6.70 -11.05 -10.73
CA GLU A 213 -6.33 -10.27 -11.92
C GLU A 213 -7.35 -9.17 -12.18
N ALA A 214 -8.63 -9.50 -12.19
CA ALA A 214 -9.70 -8.53 -12.37
C ALA A 214 -9.67 -7.37 -11.35
N GLY A 215 -9.16 -7.62 -10.14
CA GLY A 215 -8.96 -6.57 -9.13
C GLY A 215 -7.68 -5.74 -9.31
N ARG A 216 -6.83 -6.04 -10.31
CA ARG A 216 -5.57 -5.35 -10.58
C ARG A 216 -5.62 -4.47 -11.84
N ILE A 217 -6.63 -4.67 -12.67
CA ILE A 217 -6.95 -3.85 -13.82
C ILE A 217 -7.79 -2.65 -13.36
#